data_320336090704fa4f259e5ab1cc32c5a2
#
_entry.id   320336090704fa4f259e5ab1cc32c5a2
#
_cell.length_a   1.000
_cell.length_b   1.000
_cell.length_c   1.000
_cell.angle_alpha   90.00
_cell.angle_beta   90.00
_cell.angle_gamma   90.00
#
_symmetry.space_group_name_H-M   'P 1'
#
loop_
_entity.id
_entity.type
_entity.pdbx_description
1 polymer ?
#
loop_
_entity_poly.entity_id
_entity_poly.type
_entity_poly.pdbx_seq_one_letter_code
_entity_poly.pdbx_strand_id
1 'polypeptide(L)'
;MSRPDIGGTEQGIMTVRPIAHIRTDFPEKFGIPRQSGRVPDLEARIVFEPPYRNPDALRGLEGFSHLWLLWQFSAALRGDGEWQPMVRPPRLGGNTPMGVFATRSPFRPNPIGLSSVRLCRIDYDGADAPTLTVAGADLMDGTPLYDIKPYLAYTDSHPEATGGFAQNALDHRLRVHCPPALLDCLPERKRASL
;
A
#
# COMPACT_ATOMS: atom_id res chain seq x y z
N MET A 1 -12.27 -15.87 -27.15
CA MET A 1 -11.61 -15.23 -25.98
C MET A 1 -11.23 -16.33 -25.02
N SER A 2 -9.95 -16.70 -24.99
CA SER A 2 -9.43 -17.69 -24.05
C SER A 2 -9.49 -17.12 -22.65
N ARG A 3 -10.06 -17.85 -21.69
CA ARG A 3 -9.98 -17.49 -20.27
C ARG A 3 -8.51 -17.40 -19.88
N PRO A 4 -8.07 -16.33 -19.17
CA PRO A 4 -6.74 -16.34 -18.59
C PRO A 4 -6.65 -17.52 -17.61
N ASP A 5 -5.56 -18.26 -17.70
CA ASP A 5 -5.24 -19.36 -16.81
C ASP A 5 -5.15 -18.80 -15.37
N ILE A 6 -6.22 -19.02 -14.60
CA ILE A 6 -6.27 -18.71 -13.18
C ILE A 6 -5.48 -19.83 -12.51
N GLY A 7 -4.22 -19.53 -12.19
CA GLY A 7 -3.19 -20.38 -11.65
C GLY A 7 -3.66 -21.64 -10.95
N GLY A 8 -3.25 -22.78 -11.49
CA GLY A 8 -3.51 -24.08 -10.89
C GLY A 8 -2.84 -24.19 -9.52
N THR A 9 -3.52 -24.85 -8.60
CA THR A 9 -2.98 -25.23 -7.29
C THR A 9 -2.13 -26.48 -7.47
N GLU A 10 -0.81 -26.33 -7.63
CA GLU A 10 0.10 -27.43 -7.36
C GLU A 10 0.42 -27.46 -5.86
N GLN A 11 0.01 -28.51 -5.16
CA GLN A 11 0.38 -28.82 -3.76
C GLN A 11 0.17 -27.66 -2.75
N GLY A 12 -0.95 -26.94 -2.82
CA GLY A 12 -1.26 -25.87 -1.88
C GLY A 12 -0.52 -24.55 -2.17
N ILE A 13 0.16 -24.42 -3.32
CA ILE A 13 0.77 -23.18 -3.79
C ILE A 13 -0.23 -22.45 -4.68
N MET A 14 -0.54 -21.20 -4.32
CA MET A 14 -1.32 -20.27 -5.16
C MET A 14 -0.40 -19.32 -5.89
N THR A 15 -0.46 -19.31 -7.22
CA THR A 15 0.22 -18.30 -8.02
C THR A 15 -0.66 -17.07 -8.17
N VAL A 16 -0.16 -15.91 -7.75
CA VAL A 16 -0.83 -14.60 -7.92
C VAL A 16 -0.11 -13.79 -8.98
N ARG A 17 -0.86 -12.96 -9.71
CA ARG A 17 -0.31 -12.06 -10.73
C ARG A 17 -0.64 -10.61 -10.34
N PRO A 18 0.25 -9.65 -10.56
CA PRO A 18 -0.09 -8.24 -10.41
C PRO A 18 -1.27 -7.88 -11.32
N ILE A 19 -2.26 -7.21 -10.73
CA ILE A 19 -3.39 -6.66 -11.48
C ILE A 19 -3.19 -5.17 -11.79
N ALA A 20 -2.33 -4.51 -11.01
CA ALA A 20 -2.04 -3.09 -11.12
C ALA A 20 -0.69 -2.77 -10.47
N HIS A 21 -0.20 -1.56 -10.73
CA HIS A 21 0.90 -0.95 -9.97
C HIS A 21 0.46 0.39 -9.40
N ILE A 22 0.94 0.72 -8.20
CA ILE A 22 0.72 2.03 -7.62
C ILE A 22 1.82 3.00 -8.05
N ARG A 23 1.45 4.26 -8.32
CA ARG A 23 2.35 5.37 -8.60
C ARG A 23 2.31 6.34 -7.45
N THR A 24 3.45 6.56 -6.81
CA THR A 24 3.63 7.43 -5.64
C THR A 24 4.81 8.36 -5.84
N ASP A 25 5.00 9.31 -4.91
CA ASP A 25 6.18 10.17 -4.88
C ASP A 25 7.39 9.55 -4.15
N PHE A 26 7.31 8.27 -3.79
CA PHE A 26 8.37 7.57 -3.07
C PHE A 26 9.14 6.63 -4.01
N PRO A 27 10.22 7.09 -4.66
CA PRO A 27 10.99 6.26 -5.60
C PRO A 27 11.79 5.15 -4.90
N GLU A 28 11.97 5.27 -3.59
CA GLU A 28 12.72 4.30 -2.77
C GLU A 28 12.03 4.08 -1.41
N LYS A 29 12.50 3.09 -0.66
CA LYS A 29 11.91 2.69 0.63
C LYS A 29 12.04 3.71 1.77
N PHE A 30 12.89 4.72 1.61
CA PHE A 30 13.10 5.76 2.63
C PHE A 30 12.09 6.90 2.44
N GLY A 31 11.57 7.42 3.55
CA GLY A 31 10.56 8.50 3.52
C GLY A 31 9.12 8.02 3.36
N ILE A 32 8.86 6.76 3.05
CA ILE A 32 7.51 6.21 2.97
C ILE A 32 6.86 6.25 4.36
N PRO A 33 5.58 6.67 4.48
CA PRO A 33 4.83 6.54 5.72
C PRO A 33 4.86 5.11 6.24
N ARG A 34 5.11 4.91 7.53
CA ARG A 34 5.28 3.55 8.10
C ARG A 34 4.01 2.71 8.12
N GLN A 35 2.86 3.34 7.98
CA GLN A 35 1.54 2.71 7.91
C GLN A 35 0.62 3.59 7.05
N SER A 36 -0.32 2.96 6.37
CA SER A 36 -1.36 3.66 5.62
C SER A 36 -2.18 4.60 6.52
N GLY A 37 -2.68 5.69 5.97
CA GLY A 37 -3.47 6.69 6.65
C GLY A 37 -2.68 7.63 7.59
N ARG A 38 -1.35 7.45 7.76
CA ARG A 38 -0.53 8.36 8.61
C ARG A 38 -0.33 9.73 7.98
N VAL A 39 -0.37 9.83 6.68
CA VAL A 39 -0.34 11.07 5.89
C VAL A 39 -1.53 11.04 4.94
N PRO A 40 -2.72 11.43 5.41
CA PRO A 40 -3.99 11.19 4.72
C PRO A 40 -4.16 11.99 3.42
N ASP A 41 -3.37 13.04 3.23
CA ASP A 41 -3.47 13.94 2.08
C ASP A 41 -2.49 13.58 0.95
N LEU A 42 -1.59 12.61 1.16
CA LEU A 42 -0.71 12.12 0.11
C LEU A 42 -1.48 11.26 -0.89
N GLU A 43 -1.64 11.80 -2.10
CA GLU A 43 -2.28 11.08 -3.20
C GLU A 43 -1.31 10.14 -3.91
N ALA A 44 -1.88 9.04 -4.40
CA ALA A 44 -1.23 8.06 -5.24
C ALA A 44 -2.19 7.62 -6.34
N ARG A 45 -1.66 7.10 -7.45
CA ARG A 45 -2.44 6.60 -8.56
C ARG A 45 -2.25 5.10 -8.75
N ILE A 46 -3.32 4.34 -8.81
CA ILE A 46 -3.31 2.92 -9.16
C ILE A 46 -3.57 2.80 -10.66
N VAL A 47 -2.64 2.18 -11.36
CA VAL A 47 -2.68 1.96 -12.80
C VAL A 47 -2.79 0.46 -13.04
N PHE A 48 -3.89 0.03 -13.62
CA PHE A 48 -4.12 -1.38 -13.91
C PHE A 48 -3.22 -1.89 -15.03
N GLU A 49 -2.86 -3.16 -14.95
CA GLU A 49 -2.21 -3.86 -16.06
C GLU A 49 -3.19 -3.97 -17.26
N PRO A 50 -2.69 -3.94 -18.50
CA PRO A 50 -3.54 -3.92 -19.68
C PRO A 50 -4.64 -4.97 -19.71
N PRO A 51 -4.43 -6.24 -19.29
CA PRO A 51 -5.50 -7.25 -19.27
C PRO A 51 -6.64 -6.94 -18.30
N TYR A 52 -6.42 -6.07 -17.32
CA TYR A 52 -7.36 -5.75 -16.23
C TYR A 52 -7.96 -4.33 -16.35
N ARG A 53 -7.64 -3.60 -17.42
CA ARG A 53 -8.20 -2.27 -17.73
C ARG A 53 -9.63 -2.38 -18.24
N ASN A 54 -10.52 -2.84 -17.38
CA ASN A 54 -11.93 -3.01 -17.71
C ASN A 54 -12.81 -2.15 -16.79
N PRO A 55 -13.52 -1.13 -17.30
CA PRO A 55 -14.39 -0.28 -16.49
C PRO A 55 -15.49 -1.05 -15.74
N ASP A 56 -15.97 -2.16 -16.30
CA ASP A 56 -16.99 -2.97 -15.63
C ASP A 56 -16.51 -3.59 -14.31
N ALA A 57 -15.20 -3.83 -14.18
CA ALA A 57 -14.62 -4.34 -12.93
C ALA A 57 -14.64 -3.31 -11.80
N LEU A 58 -14.85 -2.03 -12.11
CA LEU A 58 -14.89 -0.93 -11.14
C LEU A 58 -16.31 -0.45 -10.85
N ARG A 59 -17.30 -1.02 -11.52
CA ARG A 59 -18.70 -0.60 -11.38
C ARG A 59 -19.17 -0.75 -9.94
N GLY A 60 -19.64 0.35 -9.34
CA GLY A 60 -20.08 0.41 -7.96
C GLY A 60 -19.00 0.70 -6.94
N LEU A 61 -17.71 0.77 -7.37
CA LEU A 61 -16.59 1.07 -6.48
C LEU A 61 -16.66 2.51 -5.96
N GLU A 62 -17.26 3.43 -6.71
CA GLU A 62 -17.51 4.82 -6.36
C GLU A 62 -18.36 5.01 -5.10
N GLY A 63 -19.12 3.97 -4.72
CA GLY A 63 -19.90 3.96 -3.47
C GLY A 63 -19.09 3.72 -2.21
N PHE A 64 -17.79 3.41 -2.32
CA PHE A 64 -16.92 3.11 -1.19
C PHE A 64 -15.90 4.22 -0.96
N SER A 65 -15.74 4.61 0.30
CA SER A 65 -14.78 5.65 0.70
C SER A 65 -13.36 5.12 0.86
N HIS A 66 -13.19 3.84 1.19
CA HIS A 66 -11.90 3.22 1.44
C HIS A 66 -11.79 1.85 0.78
N LEU A 67 -10.55 1.48 0.48
CA LEU A 67 -10.19 0.23 -0.17
C LEU A 67 -9.09 -0.47 0.62
N TRP A 68 -9.12 -1.79 0.63
CA TRP A 68 -7.98 -2.64 0.95
C TRP A 68 -7.15 -2.87 -0.31
N LEU A 69 -5.83 -2.68 -0.20
CA LEU A 69 -4.84 -3.04 -1.21
C LEU A 69 -4.04 -4.24 -0.69
N LEU A 70 -4.00 -5.32 -1.47
CA LEU A 70 -3.09 -6.44 -1.27
C LEU A 70 -1.92 -6.29 -2.24
N TRP A 71 -0.70 -6.25 -1.71
CA TRP A 71 0.48 -5.90 -2.48
C TRP A 71 1.73 -6.67 -2.03
N GLN A 72 2.82 -6.56 -2.77
CA GLN A 72 4.08 -7.25 -2.46
C GLN A 72 5.15 -6.27 -1.99
N PHE A 73 5.91 -6.69 -0.98
CA PHE A 73 7.14 -6.01 -0.56
C PHE A 73 8.26 -6.26 -1.58
N SER A 74 8.15 -5.71 -2.80
CA SER A 74 9.05 -5.98 -3.92
C SER A 74 10.50 -5.59 -3.65
N ALA A 75 10.75 -4.50 -2.92
CA ALA A 75 12.09 -4.01 -2.58
C ALA A 75 12.73 -4.71 -1.38
N ALA A 76 12.03 -5.61 -0.70
CA ALA A 76 12.53 -6.31 0.50
C ALA A 76 12.79 -7.80 0.26
N LEU A 77 12.63 -8.27 -0.98
CA LEU A 77 12.91 -9.65 -1.33
C LEU A 77 14.42 -9.91 -1.19
N ARG A 78 14.80 -10.89 -0.37
CA ARG A 78 16.17 -11.39 -0.29
C ARG A 78 16.37 -12.43 -1.37
N GLY A 79 17.54 -12.44 -2.01
CA GLY A 79 17.84 -13.35 -3.11
C GLY A 79 17.90 -14.83 -2.72
N ASP A 80 18.00 -15.12 -1.43
CA ASP A 80 18.02 -16.48 -0.85
C ASP A 80 16.62 -17.06 -0.57
N GLY A 81 15.57 -16.22 -0.65
CA GLY A 81 14.18 -16.63 -0.40
C GLY A 81 13.89 -17.03 1.06
N GLU A 82 14.86 -16.93 1.96
CA GLU A 82 14.68 -17.34 3.35
C GLU A 82 13.89 -16.31 4.15
N TRP A 83 12.86 -16.77 4.84
CA TRP A 83 12.10 -15.98 5.79
C TRP A 83 12.78 -15.97 7.16
N GLN A 84 12.45 -14.98 7.97
CA GLN A 84 13.02 -14.85 9.30
C GLN A 84 11.92 -15.12 10.35
N PRO A 85 12.03 -16.16 11.18
CA PRO A 85 11.03 -16.45 12.22
C PRO A 85 10.98 -15.33 13.29
N MET A 86 12.08 -14.61 13.46
CA MET A 86 12.20 -13.48 14.40
C MET A 86 12.78 -12.27 13.71
N VAL A 87 12.25 -11.10 14.04
CA VAL A 87 12.71 -9.80 13.57
C VAL A 87 12.91 -8.85 14.74
N ARG A 88 13.65 -7.77 14.53
CA ARG A 88 13.88 -6.72 15.53
C ARG A 88 13.21 -5.43 15.09
N PRO A 89 11.98 -5.17 15.56
CA PRO A 89 11.25 -3.97 15.18
C PRO A 89 12.00 -2.70 15.61
N PRO A 90 12.23 -1.72 14.71
CA PRO A 90 12.87 -0.44 15.07
C PRO A 90 12.11 0.30 16.18
N ARG A 91 10.79 0.10 16.24
CA ARG A 91 9.93 0.68 17.29
C ARG A 91 10.31 0.25 18.70
N LEU A 92 10.89 -0.93 18.86
CA LEU A 92 11.41 -1.46 20.12
C LEU A 92 12.92 -1.21 20.27
N GLY A 93 13.45 -0.16 19.63
CA GLY A 93 14.87 0.18 19.64
C GLY A 93 15.77 -0.78 18.85
N GLY A 94 15.17 -1.72 18.09
CA GLY A 94 15.91 -2.69 17.27
C GLY A 94 16.63 -3.80 18.07
N ASN A 95 16.51 -3.83 19.40
CA ASN A 95 17.19 -4.79 20.27
C ASN A 95 16.28 -5.94 20.73
N THR A 96 14.98 -5.68 20.86
CA THR A 96 14.01 -6.70 21.31
C THR A 96 13.56 -7.55 20.13
N PRO A 97 13.83 -8.87 20.13
CA PRO A 97 13.36 -9.75 19.08
C PRO A 97 11.87 -10.04 19.26
N MET A 98 11.13 -10.08 18.13
CA MET A 98 9.71 -10.39 18.06
C MET A 98 9.48 -11.44 16.99
N GLY A 99 8.51 -12.32 17.19
CA GLY A 99 8.06 -13.24 16.14
C GLY A 99 7.56 -12.45 14.92
N VAL A 100 7.93 -12.90 13.72
CA VAL A 100 7.58 -12.19 12.47
C VAL A 100 6.06 -11.99 12.33
N PHE A 101 5.26 -12.94 12.76
CA PHE A 101 3.79 -12.87 12.69
C PHE A 101 3.17 -11.89 13.71
N ALA A 102 3.92 -11.51 14.74
CA ALA A 102 3.53 -10.43 15.65
C ALA A 102 3.91 -9.04 15.11
N THR A 103 4.42 -8.95 13.89
CA THR A 103 4.88 -7.71 13.25
C THR A 103 4.31 -7.55 11.84
N ARG A 104 4.51 -6.38 11.24
CA ARG A 104 4.24 -6.12 9.82
C ARG A 104 5.54 -6.09 8.99
N SER A 105 6.56 -6.83 9.43
CA SER A 105 7.83 -6.95 8.73
C SER A 105 7.67 -7.61 7.36
N PRO A 106 8.43 -7.20 6.33
CA PRO A 106 8.44 -7.84 5.01
C PRO A 106 9.11 -9.23 5.01
N PHE A 107 9.92 -9.57 6.04
CA PHE A 107 10.68 -10.82 6.10
C PHE A 107 9.82 -12.01 6.53
N ARG A 108 8.69 -12.17 5.84
CA ARG A 108 7.67 -13.20 6.06
C ARG A 108 7.79 -14.30 5.00
N PRO A 109 7.23 -15.50 5.26
CA PRO A 109 7.18 -16.56 4.24
C PRO A 109 6.54 -16.10 2.92
N ASN A 110 5.44 -15.33 3.04
CA ASN A 110 4.81 -14.65 1.93
C ASN A 110 4.90 -13.13 2.18
N PRO A 111 5.74 -12.39 1.45
CA PRO A 111 5.97 -10.97 1.68
C PRO A 111 4.81 -10.12 1.13
N ILE A 112 3.60 -10.40 1.62
CA ILE A 112 2.37 -9.70 1.24
C ILE A 112 2.11 -8.58 2.23
N GLY A 113 1.84 -7.40 1.71
CA GLY A 113 1.36 -6.23 2.42
C GLY A 113 -0.14 -6.05 2.30
N LEU A 114 -0.72 -5.38 3.29
CA LEU A 114 -2.14 -5.00 3.34
C LEU A 114 -2.23 -3.57 3.83
N SER A 115 -2.83 -2.70 3.02
CA SER A 115 -2.99 -1.28 3.33
C SER A 115 -4.42 -0.84 3.07
N SER A 116 -5.01 -0.10 4.02
CA SER A 116 -6.27 0.59 3.79
C SER A 116 -5.99 2.00 3.28
N VAL A 117 -6.59 2.39 2.17
CA VAL A 117 -6.43 3.70 1.54
C VAL A 117 -7.78 4.34 1.27
N ARG A 118 -7.84 5.67 1.28
CA ARG A 118 -9.04 6.40 0.89
C ARG A 118 -9.15 6.44 -0.64
N LEU A 119 -10.30 6.08 -1.19
CA LEU A 119 -10.61 6.29 -2.61
C LEU A 119 -10.98 7.76 -2.82
N CYS A 120 -10.24 8.46 -3.68
CA CYS A 120 -10.48 9.86 -4.00
C CYS A 120 -11.28 10.02 -5.30
N ARG A 121 -10.91 9.26 -6.34
CA ARG A 121 -11.49 9.39 -7.68
C ARG A 121 -11.25 8.13 -8.51
N ILE A 122 -12.14 7.86 -9.44
CA ILE A 122 -11.96 6.91 -10.53
C ILE A 122 -11.92 7.70 -11.83
N ASP A 123 -10.86 7.54 -12.59
CA ASP A 123 -10.68 8.21 -13.88
C ASP A 123 -10.89 7.19 -15.00
N TYR A 124 -11.87 7.42 -15.85
CA TYR A 124 -12.23 6.55 -16.97
C TYR A 124 -11.63 7.02 -18.30
N ASP A 125 -10.90 8.15 -18.31
CA ASP A 125 -10.32 8.76 -19.50
C ASP A 125 -8.79 8.70 -19.48
N GLY A 126 -8.18 8.63 -20.67
CA GLY A 126 -6.73 8.62 -20.85
C GLY A 126 -6.16 7.26 -21.27
N ALA A 127 -4.86 7.26 -21.61
CA ALA A 127 -4.19 6.09 -22.18
C ALA A 127 -4.10 4.89 -21.23
N ASP A 128 -4.08 5.14 -19.90
CA ASP A 128 -3.99 4.12 -18.87
C ASP A 128 -5.34 3.81 -18.21
N ALA A 129 -6.43 4.43 -18.69
CA ALA A 129 -7.74 4.28 -18.08
C ALA A 129 -8.27 2.82 -18.14
N PRO A 130 -9.08 2.42 -17.16
CA PRO A 130 -9.42 3.18 -15.95
C PRO A 130 -8.29 3.22 -14.94
N THR A 131 -8.20 4.29 -14.13
CA THR A 131 -7.25 4.42 -13.01
C THR A 131 -7.95 4.87 -11.74
N LEU A 132 -7.36 4.55 -10.57
CA LEU A 132 -7.86 5.01 -9.28
C LEU A 132 -6.88 6.04 -8.70
N THR A 133 -7.40 7.17 -8.22
CA THR A 133 -6.66 8.08 -7.35
C THR A 133 -7.04 7.74 -5.91
N VAL A 134 -6.05 7.43 -5.10
CA VAL A 134 -6.20 7.08 -3.69
C VAL A 134 -5.35 7.98 -2.82
N ALA A 135 -5.64 8.08 -1.53
CA ALA A 135 -4.85 8.86 -0.59
C ALA A 135 -4.50 8.06 0.67
N GLY A 136 -3.38 8.42 1.30
CA GLY A 136 -2.89 7.77 2.51
C GLY A 136 -2.15 6.46 2.28
N ALA A 137 -1.64 6.22 1.08
CA ALA A 137 -0.85 5.02 0.78
C ALA A 137 0.52 5.05 1.46
N ASP A 138 1.01 3.87 1.86
CA ASP A 138 2.32 3.62 2.47
C ASP A 138 3.18 2.70 1.58
N LEU A 139 3.10 2.90 0.26
CA LEU A 139 3.75 2.07 -0.74
C LEU A 139 4.79 2.87 -1.53
N MET A 140 5.85 2.18 -1.94
CA MET A 140 6.85 2.69 -2.86
C MET A 140 6.28 2.78 -4.29
N ASP A 141 6.79 3.71 -5.10
CA ASP A 141 6.44 3.80 -6.52
C ASP A 141 6.70 2.48 -7.24
N GLY A 142 5.79 2.09 -8.13
CA GLY A 142 5.87 0.86 -8.88
C GLY A 142 5.55 -0.41 -8.10
N THR A 143 5.10 -0.34 -6.83
CA THR A 143 4.72 -1.53 -6.05
C THR A 143 3.58 -2.28 -6.73
N PRO A 144 3.72 -3.60 -6.98
CA PRO A 144 2.69 -4.41 -7.59
C PRO A 144 1.54 -4.68 -6.63
N LEU A 145 0.31 -4.52 -7.13
CA LEU A 145 -0.94 -4.84 -6.44
C LEU A 145 -1.50 -6.15 -6.98
N TYR A 146 -1.92 -7.03 -6.08
CA TYR A 146 -2.49 -8.33 -6.40
C TYR A 146 -4.00 -8.36 -6.32
N ASP A 147 -4.58 -7.51 -5.46
CA ASP A 147 -6.03 -7.43 -5.30
C ASP A 147 -6.44 -6.08 -4.70
N ILE A 148 -7.67 -5.68 -4.97
CA ILE A 148 -8.34 -4.49 -4.44
C ILE A 148 -9.71 -4.93 -3.93
N LYS A 149 -10.02 -4.61 -2.67
CA LYS A 149 -11.31 -4.91 -2.08
C LYS A 149 -11.91 -3.66 -1.43
N PRO A 150 -13.23 -3.49 -1.45
CA PRO A 150 -13.85 -2.42 -0.67
C PRO A 150 -13.64 -2.64 0.84
N TYR A 151 -13.42 -1.54 1.57
CA TYR A 151 -13.40 -1.54 3.03
C TYR A 151 -14.82 -1.44 3.56
N LEU A 152 -15.20 -2.36 4.44
CA LEU A 152 -16.53 -2.44 5.04
C LEU A 152 -16.43 -2.13 6.54
N ALA A 153 -16.74 -0.91 6.93
CA ALA A 153 -16.54 -0.44 8.31
C ALA A 153 -17.24 -1.31 9.38
N TYR A 154 -18.37 -1.88 9.06
CA TYR A 154 -19.14 -2.70 10.01
C TYR A 154 -18.49 -4.05 10.34
N THR A 155 -17.56 -4.53 9.51
CA THR A 155 -16.85 -5.81 9.70
C THR A 155 -15.32 -5.65 9.79
N ASP A 156 -14.73 -4.64 9.13
CA ASP A 156 -13.28 -4.45 9.09
C ASP A 156 -12.76 -3.60 10.25
N SER A 157 -13.64 -2.85 10.93
CA SER A 157 -13.27 -1.98 12.05
C SER A 157 -13.48 -2.68 13.39
N HIS A 158 -12.44 -2.72 14.21
CA HIS A 158 -12.44 -3.25 15.56
C HIS A 158 -11.92 -2.17 16.52
N PRO A 159 -12.75 -1.20 16.93
CA PRO A 159 -12.32 -0.08 17.80
C PRO A 159 -11.74 -0.54 19.14
N GLU A 160 -12.18 -1.71 19.64
CA GLU A 160 -11.72 -2.32 20.89
C GLU A 160 -10.42 -3.12 20.75
N ALA A 161 -9.89 -3.28 19.53
CA ALA A 161 -8.70 -4.10 19.29
C ALA A 161 -7.48 -3.57 20.04
N THR A 162 -6.70 -4.49 20.62
CA THR A 162 -5.43 -4.16 21.27
C THR A 162 -4.27 -4.30 20.32
N GLY A 163 -3.37 -3.31 20.30
CA GLY A 163 -2.25 -3.22 19.35
C GLY A 163 -0.93 -3.85 19.83
N GLY A 164 -0.92 -4.59 20.95
CA GLY A 164 0.29 -5.19 21.50
C GLY A 164 1.39 -4.13 21.72
N PHE A 165 2.63 -4.42 21.34
CA PHE A 165 3.74 -3.46 21.45
C PHE A 165 3.56 -2.21 20.56
N ALA A 166 2.61 -2.24 19.64
CA ALA A 166 2.28 -1.14 18.73
C ALA A 166 1.03 -0.35 19.14
N GLN A 167 0.51 -0.58 20.38
CA GLN A 167 -0.72 0.03 20.88
C GLN A 167 -0.74 1.55 20.71
N ASN A 168 0.33 2.23 21.07
CA ASN A 168 0.41 3.67 20.98
C ASN A 168 1.09 4.09 19.67
N ALA A 169 0.40 4.89 18.87
CA ALA A 169 1.04 5.52 17.72
C ALA A 169 2.17 6.44 18.21
N LEU A 170 3.35 6.34 17.60
CA LEU A 170 4.40 7.34 17.83
C LEU A 170 3.94 8.64 17.19
N ASP A 171 3.53 9.61 17.98
CA ASP A 171 3.12 10.94 17.51
C ASP A 171 4.30 11.91 17.55
N HIS A 172 5.43 11.47 17.01
CA HIS A 172 6.58 12.33 16.85
C HIS A 172 6.45 13.08 15.53
N ARG A 173 6.26 14.38 15.62
CA ARG A 173 6.18 15.31 14.49
C ARG A 173 7.41 16.18 14.47
N LEU A 174 8.05 16.28 13.31
CA LEU A 174 9.10 17.26 13.06
C LEU A 174 8.46 18.56 12.54
N ARG A 175 8.95 19.69 13.05
CA ARG A 175 8.65 20.97 12.41
C ARG A 175 9.61 21.11 11.22
N VAL A 176 9.05 21.13 10.01
CA VAL A 176 9.81 21.36 8.80
C VAL A 176 9.68 22.84 8.43
N HIS A 177 10.83 23.52 8.21
CA HIS A 177 10.87 24.85 7.63
C HIS A 177 11.27 24.73 6.16
N CYS A 178 10.36 25.06 5.26
CA CYS A 178 10.61 25.05 3.84
C CYS A 178 10.63 26.51 3.34
N PRO A 179 11.82 27.07 2.97
CA PRO A 179 11.90 28.42 2.39
C PRO A 179 11.05 28.54 1.12
N PRO A 180 10.42 29.69 0.84
CA PRO A 180 9.59 29.88 -0.34
C PRO A 180 10.27 29.51 -1.67
N ALA A 181 11.56 29.81 -1.80
CA ALA A 181 12.33 29.45 -3.00
C ALA A 181 12.41 27.95 -3.27
N LEU A 182 12.34 27.10 -2.23
CA LEU A 182 12.28 25.64 -2.39
C LEU A 182 10.85 25.18 -2.70
N LEU A 183 9.84 25.85 -2.16
CA LEU A 183 8.44 25.58 -2.52
C LEU A 183 8.19 25.85 -4.01
N ASP A 184 8.83 26.88 -4.57
CA ASP A 184 8.68 27.22 -5.99
C ASP A 184 9.23 26.14 -6.94
N CYS A 185 10.12 25.28 -6.47
CA CYS A 185 10.61 24.12 -7.22
C CYS A 185 9.59 22.99 -7.33
N LEU A 186 8.52 23.03 -6.51
CA LEU A 186 7.50 21.98 -6.51
C LEU A 186 6.33 22.33 -7.45
N PRO A 187 5.73 21.33 -8.12
CA PRO A 187 4.48 21.53 -8.83
C PRO A 187 3.41 22.14 -7.91
N GLU A 188 2.62 23.09 -8.43
CA GLU A 188 1.62 23.85 -7.64
C GLU A 188 0.67 22.93 -6.84
N ARG A 189 0.21 21.84 -7.47
CA ARG A 189 -0.65 20.84 -6.83
C ARG A 189 -0.04 20.16 -5.58
N LYS A 190 1.29 20.19 -5.44
CA LYS A 190 2.00 19.59 -4.30
C LYS A 190 2.38 20.59 -3.22
N ARG A 191 2.31 21.89 -3.51
CA ARG A 191 2.64 22.94 -2.54
C ARG A 191 1.64 23.02 -1.39
N ALA A 192 0.36 22.68 -1.67
CA ALA A 192 -0.72 22.71 -0.68
C ALA A 192 -0.68 21.54 0.33
N SER A 193 0.12 20.50 0.07
CA SER A 193 0.25 19.33 0.95
C SER A 193 1.46 19.39 1.90
N LEU A 194 2.20 20.51 1.91
CA LEU A 194 3.31 20.79 2.81
C LEU A 194 2.91 21.78 3.91
#